data_84d271d6f2c4e1e0bc3732f029d2f057
#
_entry.id   84d271d6f2c4e1e0bc3732f029d2f057
#
_cell.length_a   1.000
_cell.length_b   1.000
_cell.length_c   1.000
_cell.angle_alpha   90.00
_cell.angle_beta   90.00
_cell.angle_gamma   90.00
#
_symmetry.space_group_name_H-M   'P 1'
#
loop_
_entity.id
_entity.type
_entity.pdbx_description
1 polymer ?
#
loop_
_entity_poly.entity_id
_entity_poly.type
_entity_poly.pdbx_seq_one_letter_code
_entity_poly.pdbx_strand_id
1 'polypeptide(L)'
;MLTKRFFLRALVALTSVCAVGLASAQEAESAMARVQRTKVLRVGAVAGAIPYFNKDLASGKWEGFGPDFSESLAQKLGAKVEYVETTWGNAVLDLQANKIDAMFGMAPTPARKEVVNFSETLFDNTYTAVCKKGYPQKTWEQLNTPETKIVVDVGSSHDQLATKVLPKAEVTRLENSGAATMALQAGRSDCQILVILLAQPLLAKRASIGTMYIPQPVYTAPVSIGLRKESDAAFQKAVNGWLADVRTKGEVRGIILKNMEKLAGVPASAFPPEIKF
;
A
#
# COMPACT_ATOMS: atom_id res chain seq x y z
N MET A 1 -44.37 -76.18 42.78
CA MET A 1 -43.75 -75.34 43.84
C MET A 1 -43.01 -74.20 43.24
N LEU A 2 -43.63 -72.99 43.28
CA LEU A 2 -43.16 -71.79 42.61
C LEU A 2 -42.41 -70.92 43.57
N THR A 3 -41.23 -70.47 43.20
CA THR A 3 -40.51 -69.41 43.88
C THR A 3 -40.42 -68.17 42.93
N LYS A 4 -41.13 -67.13 43.33
CA LYS A 4 -41.09 -65.80 42.63
C LYS A 4 -39.80 -65.10 43.02
N ARG A 5 -39.02 -64.69 41.99
CA ARG A 5 -37.90 -63.77 42.14
C ARG A 5 -38.32 -62.36 41.64
N PHE A 6 -38.35 -61.36 42.55
CA PHE A 6 -38.55 -59.96 42.24
C PHE A 6 -37.26 -59.41 41.71
N PHE A 7 -37.31 -58.86 40.53
CA PHE A 7 -36.22 -58.00 39.99
C PHE A 7 -36.54 -56.55 40.22
N LEU A 8 -35.74 -55.93 41.08
CA LEU A 8 -35.77 -54.48 41.33
C LEU A 8 -34.94 -53.81 40.22
N ARG A 9 -35.61 -53.07 39.35
CA ARG A 9 -34.92 -52.25 38.32
C ARG A 9 -34.62 -50.89 38.92
N ALA A 10 -33.35 -50.61 39.24
CA ALA A 10 -32.85 -49.27 39.56
C ALA A 10 -32.68 -48.49 38.26
N LEU A 11 -33.46 -47.40 38.13
CA LEU A 11 -33.38 -46.45 37.02
C LEU A 11 -32.30 -45.41 37.35
N VAL A 12 -31.11 -45.52 36.80
CA VAL A 12 -30.07 -44.50 36.90
C VAL A 12 -30.33 -43.43 35.84
N ALA A 13 -30.83 -42.27 36.23
CA ALA A 13 -30.97 -41.10 35.40
C ALA A 13 -29.61 -40.47 35.23
N LEU A 14 -29.00 -40.64 34.03
CA LEU A 14 -27.75 -39.98 33.65
C LEU A 14 -28.08 -38.55 33.15
N THR A 15 -27.96 -37.58 34.02
CA THR A 15 -28.07 -36.15 33.66
C THR A 15 -26.78 -35.74 32.95
N SER A 16 -26.78 -35.78 31.59
CA SER A 16 -25.75 -35.14 30.78
C SER A 16 -25.86 -33.65 30.87
N VAL A 17 -25.01 -33.04 31.68
CA VAL A 17 -24.79 -31.58 31.71
C VAL A 17 -24.01 -31.25 30.43
N CYS A 18 -24.72 -30.80 29.37
CA CYS A 18 -24.10 -30.13 28.22
C CYS A 18 -23.48 -28.82 28.69
N ALA A 19 -22.19 -28.84 29.01
CA ALA A 19 -21.40 -27.62 29.12
C ALA A 19 -21.32 -27.01 27.72
N VAL A 20 -22.23 -26.10 27.39
CA VAL A 20 -22.10 -25.19 26.25
C VAL A 20 -20.93 -24.28 26.57
N GLY A 21 -19.75 -24.68 26.14
CA GLY A 21 -18.58 -23.81 26.10
C GLY A 21 -18.90 -22.63 25.19
N LEU A 22 -19.20 -21.49 25.79
CA LEU A 22 -19.16 -20.20 25.10
C LEU A 22 -17.73 -20.05 24.58
N ALA A 23 -17.49 -20.44 23.32
CA ALA A 23 -16.32 -20.03 22.58
C ALA A 23 -16.44 -18.50 22.45
N SER A 24 -15.91 -17.79 23.43
CA SER A 24 -15.63 -16.37 23.27
C SER A 24 -14.76 -16.30 22.02
N ALA A 25 -15.29 -15.75 20.93
CA ALA A 25 -14.47 -15.36 19.80
C ALA A 25 -13.45 -14.38 20.38
N GLN A 26 -12.23 -14.85 20.59
CA GLN A 26 -11.15 -14.04 21.13
C GLN A 26 -10.92 -12.96 20.07
N GLU A 27 -11.33 -11.73 20.38
CA GLU A 27 -11.07 -10.60 19.48
C GLU A 27 -9.59 -10.64 19.09
N ALA A 28 -9.30 -10.60 17.80
CA ALA A 28 -7.93 -10.65 17.34
C ALA A 28 -7.14 -9.50 17.99
N GLU A 29 -5.97 -9.82 18.54
CA GLU A 29 -5.09 -8.85 19.19
C GLU A 29 -4.94 -7.58 18.32
N SER A 30 -5.15 -6.39 18.89
CA SER A 30 -5.02 -5.13 18.15
C SER A 30 -3.57 -4.89 17.72
N ALA A 31 -3.38 -4.14 16.64
CA ALA A 31 -2.04 -3.81 16.13
C ALA A 31 -1.21 -3.10 17.21
N MET A 32 -1.81 -2.19 17.98
CA MET A 32 -1.12 -1.51 19.07
C MET A 32 -0.66 -2.49 20.16
N ALA A 33 -1.55 -3.35 20.66
CA ALA A 33 -1.22 -4.34 21.67
C ALA A 33 -0.10 -5.28 21.19
N ARG A 34 -0.20 -5.76 19.94
CA ARG A 34 0.82 -6.61 19.33
C ARG A 34 2.18 -5.90 19.23
N VAL A 35 2.23 -4.67 18.73
CA VAL A 35 3.48 -3.89 18.61
C VAL A 35 4.09 -3.65 19.99
N GLN A 36 3.28 -3.28 20.99
CA GLN A 36 3.77 -3.06 22.35
C GLN A 36 4.34 -4.32 22.99
N ARG A 37 3.71 -5.47 22.76
CA ARG A 37 4.15 -6.77 23.29
C ARG A 37 5.40 -7.29 22.58
N THR A 38 5.40 -7.27 21.25
CA THR A 38 6.48 -7.87 20.46
C THR A 38 7.66 -6.94 20.22
N LYS A 39 7.47 -5.64 20.39
CA LYS A 39 8.43 -4.58 20.00
C LYS A 39 8.81 -4.63 18.53
N VAL A 40 7.90 -5.10 17.68
CA VAL A 40 8.08 -5.19 16.22
C VAL A 40 6.91 -4.52 15.52
N LEU A 41 7.22 -3.57 14.64
CA LEU A 41 6.32 -2.95 13.68
C LEU A 41 6.53 -3.61 12.31
N ARG A 42 5.54 -4.38 11.83
CA ARG A 42 5.59 -5.03 10.51
C ARG A 42 5.12 -4.05 9.45
N VAL A 43 5.98 -3.75 8.49
CA VAL A 43 5.72 -2.77 7.43
C VAL A 43 5.76 -3.43 6.07
N GLY A 44 4.70 -3.25 5.29
CA GLY A 44 4.70 -3.68 3.89
C GLY A 44 5.68 -2.86 3.07
N ALA A 45 6.46 -3.51 2.20
CA ALA A 45 7.47 -2.87 1.37
C ALA A 45 7.41 -3.40 -0.07
N VAL A 46 7.39 -2.50 -1.06
CA VAL A 46 7.31 -2.83 -2.49
C VAL A 46 8.68 -2.69 -3.12
N ALA A 47 9.30 -3.82 -3.46
CA ALA A 47 10.63 -3.82 -4.07
C ALA A 47 10.64 -3.04 -5.40
N GLY A 48 11.66 -2.21 -5.60
CA GLY A 48 11.84 -1.42 -6.83
C GLY A 48 10.88 -0.22 -6.99
N ALA A 49 10.06 0.10 -6.00
CA ALA A 49 9.20 1.29 -5.99
C ALA A 49 9.97 2.54 -5.52
N ILE A 50 11.09 2.86 -6.17
CA ILE A 50 11.94 4.01 -5.84
C ILE A 50 11.17 5.32 -6.11
N PRO A 51 11.18 6.28 -5.18
CA PRO A 51 11.93 6.38 -3.92
C PRO A 51 11.16 5.89 -2.68
N TYR A 52 10.00 5.26 -2.84
CA TYR A 52 9.20 4.75 -1.72
C TYR A 52 9.95 3.65 -0.99
N PHE A 53 10.32 2.61 -1.73
CA PHE A 53 11.03 1.44 -1.24
C PHE A 53 12.02 0.94 -2.28
N ASN A 54 13.24 0.68 -1.85
CA ASN A 54 14.28 0.02 -2.62
C ASN A 54 14.90 -1.08 -1.75
N LYS A 55 14.97 -2.29 -2.27
CA LYS A 55 15.68 -3.38 -1.60
C LYS A 55 17.04 -3.52 -2.25
N ASP A 56 18.09 -3.26 -1.51
CA ASP A 56 19.45 -3.58 -1.94
C ASP A 56 19.61 -5.10 -2.00
N LEU A 57 19.82 -5.63 -3.19
CA LEU A 57 19.85 -7.08 -3.41
C LEU A 57 21.09 -7.77 -2.81
N ALA A 58 22.17 -7.02 -2.58
CA ALA A 58 23.39 -7.57 -2.02
C ALA A 58 23.32 -7.69 -0.49
N SER A 59 22.80 -6.66 0.18
CA SER A 59 22.69 -6.60 1.65
C SER A 59 21.33 -7.00 2.19
N GLY A 60 20.29 -7.05 1.33
CA GLY A 60 18.89 -7.22 1.72
C GLY A 60 18.28 -6.01 2.43
N LYS A 61 19.03 -4.91 2.56
CA LYS A 61 18.60 -3.71 3.28
C LYS A 61 17.55 -2.94 2.49
N TRP A 62 16.54 -2.45 3.21
CA TRP A 62 15.54 -1.57 2.65
C TRP A 62 15.95 -0.10 2.81
N GLU A 63 15.76 0.69 1.74
CA GLU A 63 16.02 2.12 1.66
C GLU A 63 14.85 2.82 0.99
N GLY A 64 14.69 4.13 1.25
CA GLY A 64 13.63 4.92 0.69
C GLY A 64 12.89 5.74 1.76
N PHE A 65 11.98 6.59 1.35
CA PHE A 65 11.24 7.38 2.34
C PHE A 65 10.24 6.54 3.14
N GLY A 66 9.73 5.41 2.61
CA GLY A 66 8.93 4.46 3.36
C GLY A 66 9.70 3.89 4.56
N PRO A 67 10.92 3.32 4.36
CA PRO A 67 11.83 2.98 5.44
C PRO A 67 12.13 4.13 6.40
N ASP A 68 12.52 5.33 5.90
CA ASP A 68 12.86 6.45 6.77
C ASP A 68 11.66 6.84 7.68
N PHE A 69 10.42 6.87 7.14
CA PHE A 69 9.20 7.12 7.93
C PHE A 69 8.87 5.99 8.89
N SER A 70 8.99 4.73 8.45
CA SER A 70 8.63 3.59 9.29
C SER A 70 9.59 3.41 10.46
N GLU A 71 10.88 3.66 10.28
CA GLU A 71 11.87 3.65 11.35
C GLU A 71 11.58 4.78 12.37
N SER A 72 11.22 5.99 11.89
CA SER A 72 10.83 7.11 12.75
C SER A 72 9.58 6.79 13.58
N LEU A 73 8.54 6.19 12.96
CA LEU A 73 7.36 5.74 13.69
C LEU A 73 7.70 4.63 14.69
N ALA A 74 8.48 3.63 14.29
CA ALA A 74 8.87 2.53 15.17
C ALA A 74 9.65 3.03 16.40
N GLN A 75 10.56 4.00 16.22
CA GLN A 75 11.26 4.64 17.31
C GLN A 75 10.29 5.31 18.31
N LYS A 76 9.27 6.03 17.80
CA LYS A 76 8.21 6.63 18.64
C LYS A 76 7.42 5.58 19.42
N LEU A 77 7.22 4.39 18.85
CA LEU A 77 6.49 3.28 19.48
C LEU A 77 7.38 2.39 20.37
N GLY A 78 8.69 2.64 20.45
CA GLY A 78 9.65 1.80 21.16
C GLY A 78 9.77 0.39 20.54
N ALA A 79 9.68 0.30 19.21
CA ALA A 79 9.71 -0.93 18.41
C ALA A 79 10.83 -0.90 17.37
N LYS A 80 11.09 -2.06 16.73
CA LYS A 80 11.93 -2.21 15.55
C LYS A 80 11.06 -2.50 14.33
N VAL A 81 11.52 -2.11 13.14
CA VAL A 81 10.80 -2.41 11.90
C VAL A 81 11.18 -3.80 11.39
N GLU A 82 10.16 -4.54 10.95
CA GLU A 82 10.29 -5.74 10.12
C GLU A 82 9.59 -5.47 8.79
N TYR A 83 10.34 -5.58 7.69
CA TYR A 83 9.78 -5.36 6.35
C TYR A 83 9.26 -6.66 5.76
N VAL A 84 8.00 -6.63 5.30
CA VAL A 84 7.34 -7.72 4.59
C VAL A 84 7.19 -7.33 3.14
N GLU A 85 7.84 -8.06 2.25
CA GLU A 85 7.78 -7.78 0.81
C GLU A 85 6.37 -8.05 0.28
N THR A 86 5.82 -7.09 -0.46
CA THR A 86 4.46 -7.13 -1.00
C THR A 86 4.35 -6.31 -2.29
N THR A 87 3.14 -6.20 -2.85
CA THR A 87 2.79 -5.28 -3.95
C THR A 87 1.74 -4.28 -3.49
N TRP A 88 1.52 -3.21 -4.26
CA TRP A 88 0.48 -2.22 -3.93
C TRP A 88 -0.93 -2.82 -3.86
N GLY A 89 -1.21 -3.85 -4.68
CA GLY A 89 -2.47 -4.60 -4.65
C GLY A 89 -2.56 -5.52 -3.44
N ASN A 90 -1.54 -6.33 -3.21
CA ASN A 90 -1.52 -7.35 -2.14
C ASN A 90 -1.44 -6.75 -0.73
N ALA A 91 -0.85 -5.54 -0.58
CA ALA A 91 -0.74 -4.88 0.71
C ALA A 91 -2.09 -4.70 1.44
N VAL A 92 -3.19 -4.55 0.69
CA VAL A 92 -4.55 -4.49 1.26
C VAL A 92 -4.91 -5.82 1.93
N LEU A 93 -4.68 -6.93 1.24
CA LEU A 93 -4.92 -8.28 1.76
C LEU A 93 -3.98 -8.60 2.94
N ASP A 94 -2.74 -8.16 2.88
CA ASP A 94 -1.76 -8.37 3.95
C ASP A 94 -2.13 -7.61 5.23
N LEU A 95 -2.68 -6.37 5.11
CA LEU A 95 -3.28 -5.63 6.24
C LEU A 95 -4.47 -6.38 6.82
N GLN A 96 -5.42 -6.82 5.98
CA GLN A 96 -6.60 -7.56 6.42
C GLN A 96 -6.23 -8.89 7.11
N ALA A 97 -5.26 -9.61 6.56
CA ALA A 97 -4.78 -10.88 7.08
C ALA A 97 -3.83 -10.74 8.30
N ASN A 98 -3.64 -9.51 8.81
CA ASN A 98 -2.73 -9.24 9.93
C ASN A 98 -1.27 -9.70 9.68
N LYS A 99 -0.82 -9.69 8.44
CA LYS A 99 0.59 -9.97 8.07
C LYS A 99 1.47 -8.74 8.25
N ILE A 100 0.91 -7.55 7.97
CA ILE A 100 1.55 -6.25 8.17
C ILE A 100 0.67 -5.36 9.05
N ASP A 101 1.28 -4.42 9.76
CA ASP A 101 0.59 -3.46 10.62
C ASP A 101 0.39 -2.12 9.91
N ALA A 102 1.32 -1.77 9.02
CA ALA A 102 1.29 -0.50 8.32
C ALA A 102 1.83 -0.64 6.89
N MET A 103 1.27 0.16 5.96
CA MET A 103 1.75 0.31 4.60
C MET A 103 1.93 1.80 4.27
N PHE A 104 3.18 2.27 4.27
CA PHE A 104 3.50 3.66 3.95
C PHE A 104 3.39 3.93 2.45
N GLY A 105 2.88 5.10 2.11
CA GLY A 105 2.78 5.50 0.70
C GLY A 105 1.54 5.00 -0.03
N MET A 106 0.53 4.51 0.69
CA MET A 106 -0.69 3.96 0.10
C MET A 106 -1.73 5.06 -0.14
N ALA A 107 -2.27 5.14 -1.36
CA ALA A 107 -3.40 6.03 -1.66
C ALA A 107 -4.70 5.47 -1.06
N PRO A 108 -5.48 6.29 -0.30
CA PRO A 108 -6.75 5.88 0.31
C PRO A 108 -7.91 5.92 -0.68
N THR A 109 -7.86 5.05 -1.70
CA THR A 109 -8.91 4.94 -2.72
C THR A 109 -10.23 4.48 -2.10
N PRO A 110 -11.40 4.76 -2.73
CA PRO A 110 -12.70 4.32 -2.22
C PRO A 110 -12.74 2.83 -1.90
N ALA A 111 -12.33 1.97 -2.84
CA ALA A 111 -12.31 0.52 -2.64
C ALA A 111 -11.44 0.07 -1.45
N ARG A 112 -10.30 0.72 -1.23
CA ARG A 112 -9.42 0.41 -0.10
C ARG A 112 -10.02 0.84 1.24
N LYS A 113 -10.69 2.02 1.28
CA LYS A 113 -11.35 2.54 2.50
C LYS A 113 -12.48 1.65 3.01
N GLU A 114 -13.07 0.83 2.16
CA GLU A 114 -14.09 -0.13 2.58
C GLU A 114 -13.52 -1.21 3.50
N VAL A 115 -12.26 -1.59 3.30
CA VAL A 115 -11.67 -2.79 3.90
C VAL A 115 -10.45 -2.57 4.79
N VAL A 116 -9.80 -1.39 4.72
CA VAL A 116 -8.68 -0.99 5.58
C VAL A 116 -8.86 0.45 6.05
N ASN A 117 -8.23 0.79 7.18
CA ASN A 117 -8.16 2.14 7.69
C ASN A 117 -6.93 2.87 7.14
N PHE A 118 -6.92 4.20 7.28
CA PHE A 118 -5.83 5.05 6.85
C PHE A 118 -5.49 6.08 7.93
N SER A 119 -4.22 6.49 7.95
CA SER A 119 -3.82 7.70 8.65
C SER A 119 -4.42 8.94 7.98
N GLU A 120 -4.23 10.09 8.58
CA GLU A 120 -4.30 11.36 7.87
C GLU A 120 -3.32 11.38 6.70
N THR A 121 -3.52 12.31 5.75
CA THR A 121 -2.70 12.44 4.54
C THR A 121 -1.23 12.70 4.90
N LEU A 122 -0.32 11.92 4.39
CA LEU A 122 1.12 12.11 4.54
C LEU A 122 1.63 13.19 3.57
N PHE A 123 1.24 13.10 2.30
CA PHE A 123 1.49 14.08 1.24
C PHE A 123 0.51 13.86 0.08
N ASP A 124 0.48 14.78 -0.89
CA ASP A 124 -0.28 14.60 -2.13
C ASP A 124 0.63 14.13 -3.27
N ASN A 125 0.07 13.35 -4.20
CA ASN A 125 0.79 12.86 -5.37
C ASN A 125 0.00 13.13 -6.66
N THR A 126 0.71 13.39 -7.75
CA THR A 126 0.12 13.70 -9.05
C THR A 126 0.25 12.52 -10.00
N TYR A 127 -0.84 12.15 -10.68
CA TYR A 127 -0.80 11.12 -11.71
C TYR A 127 -0.23 11.67 -13.01
N THR A 128 0.57 10.85 -13.67
CA THR A 128 1.25 11.14 -14.92
C THR A 128 1.05 10.00 -15.92
N ALA A 129 1.30 10.29 -17.19
CA ALA A 129 1.47 9.29 -18.23
C ALA A 129 2.95 9.27 -18.65
N VAL A 130 3.59 8.11 -18.53
CA VAL A 130 4.91 7.83 -19.12
C VAL A 130 4.64 7.09 -20.42
N CYS A 131 4.86 7.75 -21.56
CA CYS A 131 4.55 7.22 -22.87
C CYS A 131 5.81 6.95 -23.68
N LYS A 132 5.74 5.98 -24.61
CA LYS A 132 6.84 5.66 -25.54
C LYS A 132 7.31 6.90 -26.29
N LYS A 133 8.57 6.92 -26.69
CA LYS A 133 9.14 8.05 -27.44
C LYS A 133 8.33 8.37 -28.69
N GLY A 134 8.10 9.66 -28.93
CA GLY A 134 7.34 10.14 -30.08
C GLY A 134 5.81 10.02 -29.93
N TYR A 135 5.32 9.45 -28.84
CA TYR A 135 3.88 9.45 -28.56
C TYR A 135 3.44 10.88 -28.21
N PRO A 136 2.37 11.42 -28.84
CA PRO A 136 1.94 12.79 -28.59
C PRO A 136 1.38 12.94 -27.16
N GLN A 137 1.59 14.13 -26.56
CA GLN A 137 0.93 14.46 -25.30
C GLN A 137 -0.58 14.58 -25.55
N LYS A 138 -1.37 13.93 -24.69
CA LYS A 138 -2.83 13.84 -24.79
C LYS A 138 -3.49 14.12 -23.44
N THR A 139 -4.70 14.64 -23.47
CA THR A 139 -5.57 14.68 -22.28
C THR A 139 -6.04 13.27 -21.91
N TRP A 140 -6.59 13.08 -20.71
CA TRP A 140 -7.19 11.80 -20.34
C TRP A 140 -8.32 11.39 -21.30
N GLU A 141 -9.11 12.36 -21.75
CA GLU A 141 -10.19 12.12 -22.75
C GLU A 141 -9.62 11.59 -24.07
N GLN A 142 -8.54 12.21 -24.55
CA GLN A 142 -7.87 11.80 -25.79
C GLN A 142 -7.12 10.47 -25.68
N LEU A 143 -6.74 10.04 -24.48
CA LEU A 143 -6.20 8.71 -24.20
C LEU A 143 -7.30 7.64 -24.11
N ASN A 144 -8.55 8.03 -23.89
CA ASN A 144 -9.66 7.11 -23.66
C ASN A 144 -10.28 6.64 -24.98
N THR A 145 -9.50 5.96 -25.81
CA THR A 145 -9.94 5.37 -27.09
C THR A 145 -9.52 3.90 -27.17
N PRO A 146 -10.24 3.05 -27.93
CA PRO A 146 -9.93 1.62 -28.08
C PRO A 146 -8.52 1.33 -28.61
N GLU A 147 -7.95 2.25 -29.39
CA GLU A 147 -6.62 2.13 -30.00
C GLU A 147 -5.49 2.42 -29.04
N THR A 148 -5.79 3.09 -27.92
CA THR A 148 -4.78 3.46 -26.92
C THR A 148 -4.48 2.28 -26.00
N LYS A 149 -3.22 1.86 -25.97
CA LYS A 149 -2.75 0.76 -25.10
C LYS A 149 -2.10 1.31 -23.85
N ILE A 150 -2.77 1.13 -22.72
CA ILE A 150 -2.31 1.54 -21.41
C ILE A 150 -1.82 0.34 -20.63
N VAL A 151 -0.78 0.51 -19.82
CA VAL A 151 -0.35 -0.51 -18.85
C VAL A 151 -0.30 0.05 -17.45
N VAL A 152 -0.71 -0.76 -16.49
CA VAL A 152 -0.71 -0.45 -15.04
C VAL A 152 -0.34 -1.67 -14.22
N ASP A 153 0.03 -1.46 -12.96
CA ASP A 153 0.16 -2.50 -11.96
C ASP A 153 -1.21 -2.79 -11.32
N VAL A 154 -1.62 -4.04 -11.35
CA VAL A 154 -2.94 -4.49 -10.90
C VAL A 154 -3.22 -4.12 -9.44
N GLY A 155 -4.43 -3.64 -9.15
CA GLY A 155 -4.87 -3.27 -7.81
C GLY A 155 -4.21 -2.02 -7.22
N SER A 156 -3.33 -1.36 -7.96
CA SER A 156 -2.73 -0.08 -7.57
C SER A 156 -3.72 1.07 -7.70
N SER A 157 -3.34 2.25 -7.21
CA SER A 157 -4.12 3.47 -7.46
C SER A 157 -4.07 3.91 -8.93
N HIS A 158 -3.03 3.52 -9.67
CA HIS A 158 -2.90 3.75 -11.11
C HIS A 158 -3.96 2.96 -11.89
N ASP A 159 -4.15 1.68 -11.54
CA ASP A 159 -5.19 0.82 -12.08
C ASP A 159 -6.59 1.37 -11.81
N GLN A 160 -6.84 1.81 -10.58
CA GLN A 160 -8.15 2.38 -10.22
C GLN A 160 -8.42 3.69 -10.96
N LEU A 161 -7.39 4.56 -11.12
CA LEU A 161 -7.54 5.74 -11.96
C LEU A 161 -7.80 5.36 -13.42
N ALA A 162 -6.99 4.48 -14.01
CA ALA A 162 -7.15 4.05 -15.39
C ALA A 162 -8.55 3.46 -15.64
N THR A 163 -9.03 2.61 -14.73
CA THR A 163 -10.40 2.06 -14.79
C THR A 163 -11.47 3.14 -14.80
N LYS A 164 -11.26 4.21 -14.00
CA LYS A 164 -12.22 5.31 -13.89
C LYS A 164 -12.22 6.24 -15.10
N VAL A 165 -11.05 6.64 -15.58
CA VAL A 165 -10.92 7.73 -16.56
C VAL A 165 -10.64 7.24 -17.99
N LEU A 166 -10.24 5.97 -18.16
CA LEU A 166 -9.91 5.35 -19.45
C LEU A 166 -10.75 4.09 -19.73
N PRO A 167 -12.08 4.10 -19.54
CA PRO A 167 -12.90 2.90 -19.67
C PRO A 167 -12.98 2.34 -21.10
N LYS A 168 -12.58 3.13 -22.11
CA LYS A 168 -12.56 2.68 -23.53
C LYS A 168 -11.18 2.20 -23.98
N ALA A 169 -10.11 2.60 -23.27
CA ALA A 169 -8.74 2.21 -23.63
C ALA A 169 -8.47 0.73 -23.35
N GLU A 170 -7.55 0.16 -24.11
CA GLU A 170 -7.03 -1.18 -23.86
C GLU A 170 -6.07 -1.13 -22.64
N VAL A 171 -6.57 -1.51 -21.45
CA VAL A 171 -5.78 -1.46 -20.21
C VAL A 171 -5.24 -2.83 -19.85
N THR A 172 -3.93 -3.03 -20.04
CA THR A 172 -3.20 -4.22 -19.57
C THR A 172 -2.79 -4.06 -18.11
N ARG A 173 -3.12 -5.05 -17.28
CA ARG A 173 -2.81 -5.11 -15.85
C ARG A 173 -1.74 -6.13 -15.59
N LEU A 174 -0.61 -5.71 -15.05
CA LEU A 174 0.53 -6.58 -14.74
C LEU A 174 0.78 -6.59 -13.23
N GLU A 175 1.53 -7.57 -12.76
CA GLU A 175 1.71 -7.86 -11.33
C GLU A 175 2.30 -6.66 -10.55
N ASN A 176 3.21 -5.92 -11.16
CA ASN A 176 3.89 -4.80 -10.52
C ASN A 176 4.34 -3.74 -11.53
N SER A 177 4.72 -2.57 -11.05
CA SER A 177 5.15 -1.44 -11.90
C SER A 177 6.38 -1.76 -12.76
N GLY A 178 7.26 -2.65 -12.30
CA GLY A 178 8.43 -3.09 -13.08
C GLY A 178 8.02 -3.88 -14.32
N ALA A 179 7.10 -4.83 -14.18
CA ALA A 179 6.53 -5.59 -15.29
C ALA A 179 5.79 -4.67 -16.27
N ALA A 180 5.03 -3.68 -15.76
CA ALA A 180 4.38 -2.66 -16.57
C ALA A 180 5.40 -1.82 -17.37
N THR A 181 6.48 -1.41 -16.73
CA THR A 181 7.57 -0.67 -17.39
C THR A 181 8.25 -1.51 -18.51
N MET A 182 8.46 -2.80 -18.26
CA MET A 182 9.02 -3.69 -19.29
C MET A 182 8.06 -3.86 -20.49
N ALA A 183 6.75 -3.87 -20.27
CA ALA A 183 5.76 -3.92 -21.35
C ALA A 183 5.79 -2.64 -22.19
N LEU A 184 5.88 -1.46 -21.56
CA LEU A 184 6.05 -0.18 -22.24
C LEU A 184 7.36 -0.16 -23.07
N GLN A 185 8.47 -0.56 -22.46
CA GLN A 185 9.78 -0.59 -23.10
C GLN A 185 9.82 -1.54 -24.31
N ALA A 186 9.11 -2.65 -24.24
CA ALA A 186 8.96 -3.62 -25.33
C ALA A 186 7.97 -3.17 -26.43
N GLY A 187 7.39 -1.97 -26.34
CA GLY A 187 6.40 -1.44 -27.28
C GLY A 187 5.04 -2.14 -27.24
N ARG A 188 4.77 -2.94 -26.21
CA ARG A 188 3.47 -3.63 -26.03
C ARG A 188 2.36 -2.70 -25.53
N SER A 189 2.73 -1.52 -25.04
CA SER A 189 1.82 -0.48 -24.57
C SER A 189 2.28 0.89 -25.07
N ASP A 190 1.36 1.82 -25.18
CA ASP A 190 1.66 3.20 -25.57
C ASP A 190 2.11 4.03 -24.38
N CYS A 191 1.41 3.87 -23.25
CA CYS A 191 1.70 4.60 -22.01
C CYS A 191 1.55 3.70 -20.78
N GLN A 192 2.38 3.98 -19.77
CA GLN A 192 2.21 3.50 -18.40
C GLN A 192 1.68 4.64 -17.54
N ILE A 193 0.63 4.40 -16.77
CA ILE A 193 0.16 5.38 -15.79
C ILE A 193 0.93 5.18 -14.48
N LEU A 194 1.54 6.25 -14.01
CA LEU A 194 2.32 6.31 -12.77
C LEU A 194 2.03 7.62 -12.04
N VAL A 195 2.33 7.67 -10.76
CA VAL A 195 2.45 8.94 -10.04
C VAL A 195 3.83 9.55 -10.26
N ILE A 196 3.93 10.88 -10.17
CA ILE A 196 5.15 11.64 -10.51
C ILE A 196 6.38 11.16 -9.70
N LEU A 197 6.18 10.79 -8.43
CA LEU A 197 7.27 10.28 -7.58
C LEU A 197 7.82 8.90 -8.01
N LEU A 198 7.12 8.17 -8.87
CA LEU A 198 7.63 6.95 -9.50
C LEU A 198 8.11 7.21 -10.94
N ALA A 199 7.44 8.08 -11.66
CA ALA A 199 7.74 8.36 -13.07
C ALA A 199 9.08 9.10 -13.24
N GLN A 200 9.37 10.11 -12.43
CA GLN A 200 10.62 10.86 -12.52
C GLN A 200 11.87 10.01 -12.24
N PRO A 201 11.95 9.23 -11.13
CA PRO A 201 13.06 8.33 -10.90
C PRO A 201 13.26 7.28 -12.00
N LEU A 202 12.15 6.76 -12.53
CA LEU A 202 12.19 5.83 -13.65
C LEU A 202 12.90 6.43 -14.86
N LEU A 203 12.50 7.63 -15.26
CA LEU A 203 13.06 8.31 -16.44
C LEU A 203 14.46 8.87 -16.19
N ALA A 204 14.79 9.30 -14.97
CA ALA A 204 16.14 9.69 -14.60
C ALA A 204 17.14 8.54 -14.79
N LYS A 205 16.73 7.31 -14.46
CA LYS A 205 17.56 6.11 -14.64
C LYS A 205 17.50 5.53 -16.04
N ARG A 206 16.39 5.71 -16.75
CA ARG A 206 16.11 5.05 -18.05
C ARG A 206 15.37 5.98 -19.01
N ALA A 207 16.00 7.09 -19.39
CA ALA A 207 15.41 8.09 -20.30
C ALA A 207 15.01 7.50 -21.69
N SER A 208 15.54 6.31 -22.05
CA SER A 208 15.17 5.63 -23.28
C SER A 208 13.75 5.05 -23.30
N ILE A 209 13.11 4.84 -22.13
CA ILE A 209 11.77 4.27 -22.02
C ILE A 209 10.72 5.16 -22.70
N GLY A 210 10.82 6.47 -22.52
CA GLY A 210 9.82 7.39 -23.09
C GLY A 210 9.90 8.79 -22.50
N THR A 211 8.76 9.46 -22.50
CA THR A 211 8.60 10.80 -21.92
C THR A 211 7.43 10.81 -20.96
N MET A 212 7.56 11.60 -19.89
CA MET A 212 6.47 11.83 -18.95
C MET A 212 5.77 13.16 -19.23
N TYR A 213 4.47 13.18 -19.06
CA TYR A 213 3.68 14.40 -18.98
C TYR A 213 2.49 14.23 -18.02
N ILE A 214 1.87 15.33 -17.64
CA ILE A 214 0.68 15.36 -16.76
C ILE A 214 -0.55 15.60 -17.64
N PRO A 215 -1.36 14.56 -17.94
CA PRO A 215 -2.57 14.75 -18.74
C PRO A 215 -3.59 15.66 -18.03
N GLN A 216 -4.31 16.44 -18.80
CA GLN A 216 -5.38 17.31 -18.27
C GLN A 216 -6.74 16.59 -18.29
N PRO A 217 -7.62 16.90 -17.30
CA PRO A 217 -7.37 17.69 -16.08
C PRO A 217 -6.37 17.00 -15.15
N VAL A 218 -5.65 17.79 -14.34
CA VAL A 218 -4.69 17.22 -13.36
C VAL A 218 -5.44 16.39 -12.32
N TYR A 219 -5.06 15.12 -12.19
CA TYR A 219 -5.51 14.27 -11.10
C TYR A 219 -4.43 14.12 -10.05
N THR A 220 -4.79 14.39 -8.81
CA THR A 220 -3.97 14.15 -7.63
C THR A 220 -4.66 13.15 -6.69
N ALA A 221 -3.89 12.51 -5.85
CA ALA A 221 -4.41 11.68 -4.78
C ALA A 221 -3.62 11.93 -3.50
N PRO A 222 -4.30 12.03 -2.34
CA PRO A 222 -3.62 11.96 -1.07
C PRO A 222 -2.92 10.61 -0.94
N VAL A 223 -1.78 10.64 -0.30
CA VAL A 223 -1.01 9.46 0.09
C VAL A 223 -1.00 9.39 1.61
N SER A 224 -1.33 8.24 2.14
CA SER A 224 -1.49 8.00 3.58
C SER A 224 -0.74 6.72 3.99
N ILE A 225 -0.86 6.36 5.25
CA ILE A 225 -0.40 5.07 5.77
C ILE A 225 -1.63 4.17 5.88
N GLY A 226 -1.63 3.06 5.12
CA GLY A 226 -2.65 2.02 5.23
C GLY A 226 -2.49 1.26 6.53
N LEU A 227 -3.59 1.00 7.23
CA LEU A 227 -3.65 0.35 8.53
C LEU A 227 -4.72 -0.73 8.52
N ARG A 228 -4.56 -1.78 9.31
CA ARG A 228 -5.63 -2.77 9.49
C ARG A 228 -6.89 -2.09 10.04
N LYS A 229 -8.06 -2.53 9.57
CA LYS A 229 -9.35 -2.08 10.12
C LYS A 229 -9.61 -2.79 11.43
N GLU A 230 -9.70 -2.02 12.51
CA GLU A 230 -9.86 -2.52 13.88
C GLU A 230 -10.95 -1.73 14.61
N SER A 231 -11.56 -2.35 15.62
CA SER A 231 -12.44 -1.67 16.58
C SER A 231 -11.63 -0.75 17.52
N ASP A 232 -10.38 -1.16 17.85
CA ASP A 232 -9.44 -0.35 18.63
C ASP A 232 -8.72 0.68 17.76
N ALA A 233 -8.99 1.96 17.99
CA ALA A 233 -8.37 3.06 17.27
C ALA A 233 -6.97 3.47 17.81
N ALA A 234 -6.41 2.76 18.80
CA ALA A 234 -5.20 3.18 19.49
C ALA A 234 -3.99 3.27 18.53
N PHE A 235 -3.84 2.29 17.63
CA PHE A 235 -2.75 2.31 16.66
C PHE A 235 -2.89 3.48 15.68
N GLN A 236 -4.09 3.69 15.10
CA GLN A 236 -4.35 4.81 14.20
C GLN A 236 -4.12 6.17 14.88
N LYS A 237 -4.52 6.32 16.13
CA LYS A 237 -4.26 7.55 16.92
C LYS A 237 -2.76 7.78 17.12
N ALA A 238 -2.00 6.74 17.46
CA ALA A 238 -0.55 6.83 17.61
C ALA A 238 0.16 7.21 16.30
N VAL A 239 -0.25 6.61 15.19
CA VAL A 239 0.25 6.95 13.85
C VAL A 239 -0.05 8.41 13.49
N ASN A 240 -1.28 8.87 13.71
CA ASN A 240 -1.67 10.25 13.43
C ASN A 240 -0.95 11.25 14.35
N GLY A 241 -0.74 10.90 15.62
CA GLY A 241 0.06 11.71 16.56
C GLY A 241 1.53 11.84 16.11
N TRP A 242 2.14 10.73 15.66
CA TRP A 242 3.48 10.77 15.07
C TRP A 242 3.49 11.64 13.78
N LEU A 243 2.50 11.47 12.91
CA LEU A 243 2.40 12.23 11.66
C LEU A 243 2.26 13.74 11.91
N ALA A 244 1.50 14.16 12.92
CA ALA A 244 1.40 15.56 13.32
C ALA A 244 2.76 16.11 13.77
N ASP A 245 3.54 15.33 14.54
CA ASP A 245 4.89 15.71 14.98
C ASP A 245 5.84 15.95 13.79
N VAL A 246 5.91 15.00 12.83
CA VAL A 246 6.83 15.12 11.68
C VAL A 246 6.41 16.24 10.72
N ARG A 247 5.11 16.51 10.61
CA ARG A 247 4.60 17.66 9.83
C ARG A 247 4.97 18.99 10.47
N THR A 248 4.75 19.14 11.77
CA THR A 248 5.08 20.37 12.50
C THR A 248 6.57 20.71 12.39
N LYS A 249 7.42 19.68 12.31
CA LYS A 249 8.87 19.85 12.11
C LYS A 249 9.27 20.08 10.64
N GLY A 250 8.33 19.98 9.68
CA GLY A 250 8.61 20.08 8.25
C GLY A 250 9.43 18.92 7.67
N GLU A 251 9.48 17.78 8.36
CA GLU A 251 10.35 16.65 7.99
C GLU A 251 9.84 15.88 6.76
N VAL A 252 8.52 15.89 6.48
CA VAL A 252 7.91 15.09 5.40
C VAL A 252 8.58 15.41 4.05
N ARG A 253 8.59 16.69 3.66
CA ARG A 253 9.20 17.13 2.41
C ARG A 253 10.70 16.79 2.35
N GLY A 254 11.43 17.05 3.45
CA GLY A 254 12.86 16.78 3.53
C GLY A 254 13.20 15.33 3.31
N ILE A 255 12.46 14.41 3.94
CA ILE A 255 12.65 12.96 3.81
C ILE A 255 12.38 12.50 2.37
N ILE A 256 11.30 12.98 1.73
CA ILE A 256 10.96 12.62 0.35
C ILE A 256 12.06 13.10 -0.60
N LEU A 257 12.43 14.37 -0.55
CA LEU A 257 13.43 14.97 -1.47
C LEU A 257 14.82 14.35 -1.29
N LYS A 258 15.26 14.12 -0.05
CA LYS A 258 16.51 13.42 0.26
C LYS A 258 16.57 12.04 -0.44
N ASN A 259 15.47 11.28 -0.38
CA ASN A 259 15.43 9.96 -1.02
C ASN A 259 15.31 10.03 -2.55
N MET A 260 14.64 11.05 -3.09
CA MET A 260 14.62 11.31 -4.54
C MET A 260 16.04 11.57 -5.06
N GLU A 261 16.80 12.43 -4.40
CA GLU A 261 18.17 12.73 -4.79
C GLU A 261 19.09 11.52 -4.59
N LYS A 262 19.08 10.92 -3.38
CA LYS A 262 19.93 9.77 -3.02
C LYS A 262 19.74 8.56 -3.92
N LEU A 263 18.47 8.15 -4.14
CA LEU A 263 18.16 6.88 -4.82
C LEU A 263 17.95 7.01 -6.32
N ALA A 264 17.60 8.20 -6.78
CA ALA A 264 17.24 8.44 -8.18
C ALA A 264 18.04 9.55 -8.88
N GLY A 265 18.84 10.32 -8.15
CA GLY A 265 19.55 11.47 -8.70
C GLY A 265 18.60 12.60 -9.16
N VAL A 266 17.39 12.67 -8.60
CA VAL A 266 16.38 13.66 -8.95
C VAL A 266 16.40 14.78 -7.92
N PRO A 267 16.93 16.00 -8.27
CA PRO A 267 17.00 17.11 -7.34
C PRO A 267 15.62 17.71 -7.09
N ALA A 268 15.48 18.46 -6.01
CA ALA A 268 14.23 19.15 -5.65
C ALA A 268 13.71 20.08 -6.78
N SER A 269 14.61 20.68 -7.55
CA SER A 269 14.29 21.57 -8.68
C SER A 269 13.66 20.85 -9.89
N ALA A 270 13.72 19.50 -9.93
CA ALA A 270 13.09 18.71 -10.99
C ALA A 270 11.57 18.61 -10.83
N PHE A 271 11.02 19.05 -9.70
CA PHE A 271 9.57 19.04 -9.48
C PHE A 271 8.96 20.40 -9.86
N PRO A 272 7.84 20.39 -10.62
CA PRO A 272 7.08 21.60 -10.87
C PRO A 272 6.69 22.31 -9.56
N PRO A 273 6.61 23.66 -9.53
CA PRO A 273 6.30 24.44 -8.32
C PRO A 273 4.94 24.07 -7.69
N GLU A 274 4.01 23.56 -8.50
CA GLU A 274 2.66 23.16 -8.10
C GLU A 274 2.65 21.86 -7.29
N ILE A 275 3.73 21.08 -7.36
CA ILE A 275 3.83 19.81 -6.61
C ILE A 275 4.19 20.10 -5.16
N LYS A 276 3.22 19.88 -4.28
CA LYS A 276 3.36 20.03 -2.83
C LYS A 276 3.50 18.65 -2.20
N PHE A 277 4.49 18.50 -1.35
CA PHE A 277 4.69 17.30 -0.52
C PHE A 277 4.40 17.62 0.94
#